data_41abc79f6307a5c22dd96da0e5432645
#
_entry.id   41abc79f6307a5c22dd96da0e5432645
#
_cell.length_a   1.000
_cell.length_b   1.000
_cell.length_c   1.000
_cell.angle_alpha   90.00
_cell.angle_beta   90.00
_cell.angle_gamma   90.00
#
_symmetry.space_group_name_H-M   'P 1'
#
loop_
_entity.id
_entity.type
_entity.pdbx_description
1 polymer ?
#
loop_
_entity_poly.entity_id
_entity_poly.type
_entity_poly.pdbx_seq_one_letter_code
_entity_poly.pdbx_strand_id
1 'polypeptide(L)'
;MKIIKILAILFISFTTLLGCMDDENQDSTPPGSLTIENITPTNGGGIISYMLPNDSDILFVRAEYTNSLGVDVYRVSSSHNNSVEIDGLNQNTPIQVRLFVVDENENMSQPVEVEFTPLPSFIYLVQESISISPDLGGVKLEWDNIAEKTVYVHLHIVNLYSYKID
;
A
#
# COMPACT_ATOMS: atom_id res chain seq x y z
N MET A 1 28.50 -17.06 -56.50
CA MET A 1 28.71 -17.53 -55.10
C MET A 1 28.48 -16.46 -54.03
N LYS A 2 28.84 -15.20 -54.18
CA LYS A 2 28.65 -14.14 -53.19
C LYS A 2 27.15 -13.78 -52.93
N ILE A 3 26.33 -13.73 -54.00
CA ILE A 3 24.90 -13.38 -53.93
C ILE A 3 24.09 -14.44 -53.15
N ILE A 4 24.40 -15.73 -53.35
CA ILE A 4 23.71 -16.83 -52.64
C ILE A 4 24.00 -16.79 -51.14
N LYS A 5 25.23 -16.40 -50.74
CA LYS A 5 25.57 -16.23 -49.32
C LYS A 5 24.83 -15.07 -48.64
N ILE A 6 24.64 -13.95 -49.38
CA ILE A 6 23.90 -12.78 -48.88
C ILE A 6 22.42 -13.10 -48.74
N LEU A 7 21.82 -13.80 -49.71
CA LEU A 7 20.42 -14.26 -49.65
C LEU A 7 20.18 -15.24 -48.49
N ALA A 8 21.14 -16.14 -48.22
CA ALA A 8 21.04 -17.08 -47.08
C ALA A 8 21.12 -16.37 -45.72
N ILE A 9 21.97 -15.33 -45.59
CA ILE A 9 22.09 -14.53 -44.38
C ILE A 9 20.81 -13.68 -44.14
N LEU A 10 20.23 -13.13 -45.22
CA LEU A 10 18.97 -12.36 -45.12
C LEU A 10 17.80 -13.25 -44.74
N PHE A 11 17.75 -14.51 -45.20
CA PHE A 11 16.70 -15.47 -44.83
C PHE A 11 16.81 -15.95 -43.39
N ILE A 12 18.03 -16.16 -42.87
CA ILE A 12 18.27 -16.53 -41.47
C ILE A 12 17.89 -15.36 -40.52
N SER A 13 18.16 -14.11 -40.92
CA SER A 13 17.78 -12.92 -40.12
C SER A 13 16.26 -12.70 -40.05
N PHE A 14 15.49 -13.15 -41.05
CA PHE A 14 14.04 -13.00 -41.08
C PHE A 14 13.31 -14.03 -40.21
N THR A 15 13.91 -15.21 -39.98
CA THR A 15 13.27 -16.26 -39.14
C THR A 15 13.37 -16.00 -37.65
N THR A 16 14.22 -15.08 -37.18
CA THR A 16 14.33 -14.75 -35.74
C THR A 16 13.30 -13.72 -35.26
N LEU A 17 12.47 -13.15 -36.13
CA LEU A 17 11.44 -12.16 -35.80
C LEU A 17 10.05 -12.76 -35.57
N LEU A 18 9.88 -14.09 -35.66
CA LEU A 18 8.59 -14.77 -35.48
C LEU A 18 8.43 -15.42 -34.11
N GLY A 19 9.14 -14.95 -33.08
CA GLY A 19 9.21 -15.54 -31.75
C GLY A 19 8.37 -14.86 -30.67
N CYS A 20 7.29 -14.17 -31.01
CA CYS A 20 6.21 -13.85 -30.07
C CYS A 20 4.93 -14.50 -30.61
N MET A 21 4.75 -15.78 -30.33
CA MET A 21 3.41 -16.36 -30.33
C MET A 21 2.79 -15.97 -29.00
N ASP A 22 1.77 -15.12 -29.01
CA ASP A 22 0.84 -14.98 -27.91
C ASP A 22 0.29 -16.39 -27.61
N ASP A 23 0.45 -16.85 -26.38
CA ASP A 23 -0.18 -18.09 -25.93
C ASP A 23 -1.69 -17.90 -26.00
N GLU A 24 -2.32 -18.49 -27.05
CA GLU A 24 -3.79 -18.50 -27.22
C GLU A 24 -4.53 -19.24 -26.08
N ASN A 25 -3.84 -19.68 -25.03
CA ASN A 25 -4.37 -20.36 -23.85
C ASN A 25 -4.23 -19.54 -22.56
N GLN A 26 -4.13 -18.21 -22.63
CA GLN A 26 -4.19 -17.42 -21.42
C GLN A 26 -5.56 -17.57 -20.77
N ASP A 27 -5.60 -18.04 -19.51
CA ASP A 27 -6.84 -18.11 -18.76
C ASP A 27 -7.43 -16.71 -18.59
N SER A 28 -8.69 -16.55 -19.01
CA SER A 28 -9.43 -15.29 -18.90
C SER A 28 -10.57 -15.38 -17.89
N THR A 29 -10.59 -16.45 -17.09
CA THR A 29 -11.64 -16.71 -16.10
C THR A 29 -11.26 -16.04 -14.78
N PRO A 30 -11.96 -14.99 -14.34
CA PRO A 30 -11.65 -14.37 -13.06
C PRO A 30 -11.84 -15.33 -11.89
N PRO A 31 -11.01 -15.24 -10.83
CA PRO A 31 -11.20 -16.05 -9.63
C PRO A 31 -12.48 -15.69 -8.88
N GLY A 32 -12.90 -16.56 -7.97
CA GLY A 32 -14.00 -16.28 -7.04
C GLY A 32 -13.67 -15.14 -6.08
N SER A 33 -14.70 -14.52 -5.50
CA SER A 33 -14.50 -13.48 -4.49
C SER A 33 -14.13 -14.11 -3.14
N LEU A 34 -13.30 -13.40 -2.36
CA LEU A 34 -12.99 -13.79 -0.98
C LEU A 34 -14.19 -13.60 -0.04
N THR A 35 -14.11 -14.18 1.16
CA THR A 35 -15.09 -14.00 2.24
C THR A 35 -14.42 -13.30 3.42
N ILE A 36 -14.98 -12.19 3.90
CA ILE A 36 -14.45 -11.48 5.08
C ILE A 36 -14.74 -12.29 6.33
N GLU A 37 -13.73 -12.50 7.15
CA GLU A 37 -13.85 -13.17 8.46
C GLU A 37 -13.87 -12.16 9.61
N ASN A 38 -12.98 -11.17 9.59
CA ASN A 38 -12.86 -10.18 10.65
C ASN A 38 -12.21 -8.89 10.14
N ILE A 39 -12.53 -7.78 10.81
CA ILE A 39 -11.87 -6.49 10.63
C ILE A 39 -11.43 -5.99 12.00
N THR A 40 -10.13 -5.79 12.18
CA THR A 40 -9.53 -5.28 13.42
C THR A 40 -8.97 -3.88 13.16
N PRO A 41 -9.62 -2.81 13.62
CA PRO A 41 -9.07 -1.47 13.53
C PRO A 41 -7.74 -1.35 14.28
N THR A 42 -6.77 -0.64 13.67
CA THR A 42 -5.46 -0.33 14.27
C THR A 42 -5.19 1.17 14.23
N ASN A 43 -4.13 1.62 14.89
CA ASN A 43 -3.77 3.03 14.89
C ASN A 43 -3.35 3.50 13.49
N GLY A 44 -4.21 4.31 12.85
CA GLY A 44 -4.02 4.81 11.50
C GLY A 44 -4.26 3.77 10.41
N GLY A 45 -5.05 2.71 10.70
CA GLY A 45 -5.35 1.67 9.73
C GLY A 45 -6.26 0.56 10.25
N GLY A 46 -6.09 -0.64 9.70
CA GLY A 46 -6.81 -1.84 10.10
C GLY A 46 -6.24 -3.09 9.46
N ILE A 47 -6.53 -4.23 10.05
CA ILE A 47 -6.22 -5.56 9.50
C ILE A 47 -7.54 -6.20 9.09
N ILE A 48 -7.66 -6.57 7.82
CA ILE A 48 -8.81 -7.27 7.25
C ILE A 48 -8.42 -8.72 7.05
N SER A 49 -9.04 -9.62 7.82
CA SER A 49 -8.86 -11.06 7.70
C SER A 49 -9.95 -11.66 6.80
N TYR A 50 -9.57 -12.58 5.96
CA TYR A 50 -10.45 -13.17 4.95
C TYR A 50 -10.10 -14.64 4.68
N MET A 51 -11.07 -15.35 4.10
CA MET A 51 -10.89 -16.67 3.51
C MET A 51 -10.88 -16.54 1.99
N LEU A 52 -9.89 -17.13 1.34
CA LEU A 52 -9.78 -17.18 -0.11
C LEU A 52 -10.79 -18.19 -0.70
N PRO A 53 -11.25 -17.99 -1.94
CA PRO A 53 -12.00 -19.01 -2.67
C PRO A 53 -11.12 -20.23 -2.97
N ASN A 54 -11.77 -21.33 -3.35
CA ASN A 54 -11.05 -22.58 -3.66
C ASN A 54 -10.59 -22.60 -5.14
N ASP A 55 -9.77 -21.60 -5.52
CA ASP A 55 -9.13 -21.52 -6.82
C ASP A 55 -7.63 -21.80 -6.67
N SER A 56 -7.05 -22.52 -7.62
CA SER A 56 -5.68 -23.03 -7.52
C SER A 56 -4.59 -22.07 -7.99
N ASP A 57 -4.98 -21.03 -8.71
CA ASP A 57 -4.10 -20.07 -9.40
C ASP A 57 -4.12 -18.67 -8.81
N ILE A 58 -4.61 -18.52 -7.57
CA ILE A 58 -4.61 -17.24 -6.86
C ILE A 58 -3.17 -16.76 -6.63
N LEU A 59 -2.86 -15.56 -7.12
CA LEU A 59 -1.56 -14.93 -6.95
C LEU A 59 -1.51 -14.06 -5.69
N PHE A 60 -2.47 -13.13 -5.54
CA PHE A 60 -2.54 -12.24 -4.38
C PHE A 60 -3.96 -11.68 -4.17
N VAL A 61 -4.16 -11.05 -3.01
CA VAL A 61 -5.31 -10.19 -2.71
C VAL A 61 -4.89 -8.74 -2.83
N ARG A 62 -5.67 -7.93 -3.52
CA ARG A 62 -5.51 -6.49 -3.67
C ARG A 62 -6.61 -5.75 -2.91
N ALA A 63 -6.24 -4.85 -2.02
CA ALA A 63 -7.14 -3.96 -1.30
C ALA A 63 -6.94 -2.52 -1.77
N GLU A 64 -7.98 -1.90 -2.29
CA GLU A 64 -7.99 -0.52 -2.78
C GLU A 64 -8.77 0.39 -1.83
N TYR A 65 -8.22 1.55 -1.53
CA TYR A 65 -8.86 2.55 -0.68
C TYR A 65 -8.28 3.95 -0.95
N THR A 66 -8.97 4.97 -0.46
CA THR A 66 -8.47 6.35 -0.52
C THR A 66 -7.79 6.69 0.81
N ASN A 67 -6.53 7.12 0.76
CA ASN A 67 -5.78 7.51 1.96
C ASN A 67 -6.20 8.89 2.48
N SER A 68 -5.66 9.31 3.62
CA SER A 68 -5.99 10.60 4.24
C SER A 68 -5.59 11.84 3.45
N LEU A 69 -4.82 11.70 2.38
CA LEU A 69 -4.48 12.78 1.45
C LEU A 69 -5.46 12.87 0.28
N GLY A 70 -6.50 12.02 0.26
CA GLY A 70 -7.44 11.93 -0.85
C GLY A 70 -6.88 11.23 -2.09
N VAL A 71 -5.80 10.44 -1.92
CA VAL A 71 -5.17 9.68 -3.00
C VAL A 71 -5.61 8.23 -2.95
N ASP A 72 -6.05 7.70 -4.08
CA ASP A 72 -6.35 6.29 -4.22
C ASP A 72 -5.05 5.47 -4.20
N VAL A 73 -5.00 4.52 -3.30
CA VAL A 73 -3.86 3.63 -3.07
C VAL A 73 -4.33 2.20 -2.97
N TYR A 74 -3.40 1.26 -3.10
CA TYR A 74 -3.70 -0.14 -2.87
C TYR A 74 -2.63 -0.81 -2.00
N ARG A 75 -3.02 -1.91 -1.37
CA ARG A 75 -2.16 -2.86 -0.67
C ARG A 75 -2.36 -4.24 -1.26
N VAL A 76 -1.30 -5.04 -1.23
CA VAL A 76 -1.35 -6.42 -1.70
C VAL A 76 -0.93 -7.36 -0.57
N SER A 77 -1.55 -8.53 -0.56
CA SER A 77 -1.21 -9.61 0.33
C SER A 77 -1.13 -10.90 -0.47
N SER A 78 -0.04 -11.66 -0.29
CA SER A 78 0.17 -12.94 -0.98
C SER A 78 -0.98 -13.91 -0.74
N SER A 79 -1.25 -14.81 -1.69
CA SER A 79 -2.19 -15.93 -1.54
C SER A 79 -1.89 -16.89 -0.38
N HIS A 80 -0.68 -16.82 0.19
CA HIS A 80 -0.32 -17.60 1.38
C HIS A 80 -0.74 -16.94 2.70
N ASN A 81 -1.19 -15.69 2.65
CA ASN A 81 -1.71 -14.96 3.79
C ASN A 81 -3.24 -14.92 3.73
N ASN A 82 -3.86 -14.85 4.90
CA ASN A 82 -5.30 -14.71 5.05
C ASN A 82 -5.72 -13.35 5.62
N SER A 83 -4.86 -12.34 5.47
CA SER A 83 -5.14 -10.97 5.89
C SER A 83 -4.37 -9.95 5.07
N VAL A 84 -4.90 -8.74 4.99
CA VAL A 84 -4.25 -7.57 4.41
C VAL A 84 -4.26 -6.42 5.43
N GLU A 85 -3.13 -5.72 5.54
CA GLU A 85 -3.00 -4.53 6.38
C GLU A 85 -3.30 -3.28 5.57
N ILE A 86 -4.21 -2.45 6.07
CA ILE A 86 -4.54 -1.12 5.58
C ILE A 86 -3.85 -0.11 6.48
N ASP A 87 -3.13 0.85 5.91
CA ASP A 87 -2.36 1.85 6.65
C ASP A 87 -2.42 3.24 5.99
N GLY A 88 -1.73 4.22 6.59
CA GLY A 88 -1.63 5.58 6.04
C GLY A 88 -2.88 6.41 6.26
N LEU A 89 -3.72 6.04 7.24
CA LEU A 89 -4.92 6.75 7.61
C LEU A 89 -4.65 7.57 8.88
N ASN A 90 -4.90 8.86 8.82
CA ASN A 90 -4.72 9.77 9.95
C ASN A 90 -6.03 10.35 10.49
N GLN A 91 -7.17 9.88 9.95
CA GLN A 91 -8.51 10.26 10.39
C GLN A 91 -9.21 9.05 11.05
N ASN A 92 -10.06 9.32 12.03
CA ASN A 92 -10.89 8.30 12.68
C ASN A 92 -12.34 8.35 12.15
N THR A 93 -12.50 8.52 10.84
CA THR A 93 -13.79 8.47 10.14
C THR A 93 -13.90 7.16 9.38
N PRO A 94 -15.12 6.66 9.11
CA PRO A 94 -15.30 5.47 8.30
C PRO A 94 -14.62 5.57 6.95
N ILE A 95 -13.95 4.52 6.53
CA ILE A 95 -13.35 4.36 5.22
C ILE A 95 -13.91 3.14 4.53
N GLN A 96 -14.03 3.21 3.20
CA GLN A 96 -14.38 2.06 2.40
C GLN A 96 -13.14 1.45 1.77
N VAL A 97 -13.09 0.12 1.76
CA VAL A 97 -12.02 -0.68 1.16
C VAL A 97 -12.66 -1.69 0.22
N ARG A 98 -12.14 -1.78 -1.01
CA ARG A 98 -12.51 -2.80 -1.98
C ARG A 98 -11.43 -3.85 -2.07
N LEU A 99 -11.79 -5.11 -1.86
CA LEU A 99 -10.87 -6.23 -1.94
C LEU A 99 -11.14 -7.06 -3.19
N PHE A 100 -10.08 -7.43 -3.88
CA PHE A 100 -10.10 -8.26 -5.08
C PHE A 100 -9.16 -9.45 -4.90
N VAL A 101 -9.55 -10.60 -5.36
CA VAL A 101 -8.64 -11.73 -5.58
C VAL A 101 -8.09 -11.60 -6.99
N VAL A 102 -6.79 -11.81 -7.16
CA VAL A 102 -6.09 -11.71 -8.44
C VAL A 102 -5.38 -13.03 -8.70
N ASP A 103 -5.57 -13.60 -9.88
CA ASP A 103 -4.95 -14.85 -10.32
C ASP A 103 -3.58 -14.64 -11.02
N GLU A 104 -2.94 -15.71 -11.43
CA GLU A 104 -1.65 -15.70 -12.12
C GLU A 104 -1.70 -15.04 -13.50
N ASN A 105 -2.89 -14.94 -14.11
CA ASN A 105 -3.12 -14.27 -15.40
C ASN A 105 -3.61 -12.82 -15.24
N GLU A 106 -3.54 -12.26 -14.01
CA GLU A 106 -3.98 -10.90 -13.68
C GLU A 106 -5.48 -10.64 -13.83
N ASN A 107 -6.32 -11.69 -13.92
CA ASN A 107 -7.76 -11.51 -13.85
C ASN A 107 -8.16 -11.19 -12.41
N MET A 108 -9.13 -10.29 -12.26
CA MET A 108 -9.61 -9.82 -10.96
C MET A 108 -11.02 -10.33 -10.68
N SER A 109 -11.26 -10.81 -9.45
CA SER A 109 -12.59 -11.16 -8.97
C SER A 109 -13.53 -9.95 -8.95
N GLN A 110 -14.82 -10.21 -8.71
CA GLN A 110 -15.72 -9.14 -8.27
C GLN A 110 -15.25 -8.60 -6.92
N PRO A 111 -15.32 -7.26 -6.68
CA PRO A 111 -14.91 -6.65 -5.44
C PRO A 111 -15.78 -7.09 -4.26
N VAL A 112 -15.14 -7.27 -3.11
CA VAL A 112 -15.82 -7.31 -1.82
C VAL A 112 -15.59 -6.00 -1.12
N GLU A 113 -16.67 -5.28 -0.83
CA GLU A 113 -16.61 -3.96 -0.19
C GLU A 113 -16.79 -4.09 1.32
N VAL A 114 -15.94 -3.43 2.07
CA VAL A 114 -16.02 -3.34 3.53
C VAL A 114 -15.85 -1.90 3.99
N GLU A 115 -16.43 -1.59 5.13
CA GLU A 115 -16.28 -0.29 5.79
C GLU A 115 -15.80 -0.50 7.23
N PHE A 116 -14.83 0.30 7.67
CA PHE A 116 -14.43 0.34 9.06
C PHE A 116 -13.90 1.71 9.45
N THR A 117 -13.83 1.97 10.75
CA THR A 117 -13.26 3.21 11.31
C THR A 117 -11.91 2.89 11.93
N PRO A 118 -10.79 3.45 11.44
CA PRO A 118 -9.47 3.28 12.04
C PRO A 118 -9.44 3.86 13.46
N LEU A 119 -8.52 3.37 14.29
CA LEU A 119 -8.16 4.07 15.53
C LEU A 119 -7.34 5.32 15.20
N PRO A 120 -7.30 6.33 16.08
CA PRO A 120 -6.48 7.51 15.89
C PRO A 120 -5.03 7.14 15.51
N SER A 121 -4.47 7.84 14.53
CA SER A 121 -3.09 7.58 14.10
C SER A 121 -2.13 7.82 15.27
N PHE A 122 -1.11 6.97 15.39
CA PHE A 122 -0.07 7.12 16.42
C PHE A 122 0.63 8.48 16.39
N ILE A 123 0.69 9.15 15.24
CA ILE A 123 1.26 10.51 15.11
C ILE A 123 0.50 11.50 15.99
N TYR A 124 -0.83 11.41 16.05
CA TYR A 124 -1.62 12.28 16.94
C TYR A 124 -1.37 11.96 18.40
N LEU A 125 -1.24 10.67 18.76
CA LEU A 125 -0.93 10.27 20.13
C LEU A 125 0.43 10.80 20.59
N VAL A 126 1.44 10.72 19.71
CA VAL A 126 2.75 11.34 19.96
C VAL A 126 2.62 12.86 20.10
N GLN A 127 1.90 13.51 19.17
CA GLN A 127 1.73 14.96 19.18
C GLN A 127 1.04 15.45 20.47
N GLU A 128 0.03 14.76 20.94
CA GLU A 128 -0.69 15.08 22.18
C GLU A 128 0.18 14.88 23.43
N SER A 129 1.15 13.98 23.38
CA SER A 129 2.07 13.71 24.49
C SER A 129 3.27 14.67 24.55
N ILE A 130 3.51 15.49 23.51
CA ILE A 130 4.67 16.41 23.47
C ILE A 130 4.56 17.43 24.58
N SER A 131 5.57 17.46 25.45
CA SER A 131 5.77 18.49 26.43
C SER A 131 7.06 19.27 26.16
N ILE A 132 7.01 20.58 26.37
CA ILE A 132 8.15 21.49 26.18
C ILE A 132 8.38 22.21 27.48
N SER A 133 9.61 22.10 28.01
CA SER A 133 10.03 22.79 29.24
C SER A 133 11.33 23.52 29.03
N PRO A 134 11.58 24.66 29.74
CA PRO A 134 12.85 25.33 29.74
C PRO A 134 13.94 24.42 30.31
N ASP A 135 15.16 24.51 29.71
CA ASP A 135 16.35 23.84 30.20
C ASP A 135 17.57 24.79 30.08
N LEU A 136 18.67 24.47 30.73
CA LEU A 136 19.89 25.29 30.75
C LEU A 136 20.40 25.52 29.31
N GLY A 137 20.22 26.77 28.84
CA GLY A 137 20.64 27.16 27.49
C GLY A 137 19.77 26.70 26.33
N GLY A 138 18.56 26.19 26.63
CA GLY A 138 17.67 25.66 25.58
C GLY A 138 16.29 25.25 26.07
N VAL A 139 15.71 24.27 25.39
CA VAL A 139 14.43 23.68 25.73
C VAL A 139 14.56 22.13 25.77
N LYS A 140 13.84 21.52 26.69
CA LYS A 140 13.70 20.08 26.77
C LYS A 140 12.37 19.68 26.12
N LEU A 141 12.40 18.73 25.21
CA LEU A 141 11.22 18.08 24.64
C LEU A 141 11.11 16.67 25.19
N GLU A 142 9.91 16.30 25.58
CA GLU A 142 9.57 14.95 26.01
C GLU A 142 8.27 14.54 25.31
N TRP A 143 8.18 13.27 24.91
CA TRP A 143 6.97 12.68 24.31
C TRP A 143 6.93 11.17 24.56
N ASP A 144 5.74 10.61 24.47
CA ASP A 144 5.51 9.16 24.55
C ASP A 144 5.45 8.55 23.15
N ASN A 145 6.29 7.57 22.88
CA ASN A 145 6.29 6.81 21.63
C ASN A 145 5.63 5.44 21.85
N ILE A 146 4.32 5.43 22.03
CA ILE A 146 3.53 4.24 22.37
C ILE A 146 3.60 3.15 21.28
N ALA A 147 3.80 3.56 20.02
CA ALA A 147 3.85 2.63 18.90
C ALA A 147 5.26 2.07 18.64
N GLU A 148 6.29 2.51 19.39
CA GLU A 148 7.70 2.13 19.22
C GLU A 148 8.22 2.32 17.78
N LYS A 149 7.60 3.24 17.01
CA LYS A 149 7.98 3.55 15.64
C LYS A 149 8.95 4.72 15.61
N THR A 150 9.78 4.80 14.57
CA THR A 150 10.68 5.93 14.37
C THR A 150 9.89 7.22 14.14
N VAL A 151 10.12 8.23 14.97
CA VAL A 151 9.48 9.54 14.89
C VAL A 151 10.55 10.59 14.67
N TYR A 152 10.34 11.50 13.71
CA TYR A 152 11.20 12.65 13.49
C TYR A 152 10.49 13.90 14.01
N VAL A 153 11.11 14.56 15.01
CA VAL A 153 10.59 15.82 15.55
C VAL A 153 11.45 16.96 15.01
N HIS A 154 10.82 17.90 14.30
CA HIS A 154 11.46 19.09 13.78
C HIS A 154 11.11 20.29 14.67
N LEU A 155 12.10 20.84 15.37
CA LEU A 155 11.96 22.05 16.17
C LEU A 155 12.31 23.28 15.33
N HIS A 156 11.33 24.14 15.07
CA HIS A 156 11.56 25.42 14.41
C HIS A 156 11.52 26.54 15.46
N ILE A 157 12.69 27.11 15.75
CA ILE A 157 12.83 28.24 16.71
C ILE A 157 12.72 29.55 15.94
N VAL A 158 11.63 30.28 16.16
CA VAL A 158 11.46 31.64 15.61
C VAL A 158 11.94 32.63 16.67
N ASN A 159 13.02 33.36 16.37
CA ASN A 159 13.58 34.36 17.27
C ASN A 159 12.79 35.66 17.12
N LEU A 160 11.85 35.91 18.03
CA LEU A 160 11.13 37.19 18.12
C LEU A 160 11.90 38.13 19.09
N TYR A 161 12.97 38.78 18.60
CA TYR A 161 13.51 39.92 19.32
C TYR A 161 12.58 41.12 19.10
N SER A 162 11.64 41.33 20.01
CA SER A 162 11.02 42.64 20.17
C SER A 162 11.84 43.42 21.20
N TYR A 163 12.80 44.21 20.75
CA TYR A 163 13.38 45.26 21.60
C TYR A 163 12.38 46.40 21.67
N LYS A 164 11.73 46.59 22.80
CA LYS A 164 11.09 47.83 23.17
C LYS A 164 12.19 48.67 23.82
N ILE A 165 12.69 49.67 23.11
CA ILE A 165 13.56 50.71 23.67
C ILE A 165 12.58 51.77 24.15
N ASP A 166 12.51 51.95 25.47
CA ASP A 166 11.83 53.07 26.11
C ASP A 166 12.76 54.29 26.11
#